data_506fe5a6e66e6fa7e9d83fe1b2857eba
#
_entry.id   506fe5a6e66e6fa7e9d83fe1b2857eba
#
_cell.length_a   1.000
_cell.length_b   1.000
_cell.length_c   1.000
_cell.angle_alpha   90.00
_cell.angle_beta   90.00
_cell.angle_gamma   90.00
#
_symmetry.space_group_name_H-M   'P 1'
#
loop_
_entity.id
_entity.type
_entity.pdbx_description
1 polymer ?
#
loop_
_entity_poly.entity_id
_entity_poly.type
_entity_poly.pdbx_seq_one_letter_code
_entity_poly.pdbx_strand_id
1 'polypeptide(L)'
;MEFNRFSDIKRLNFITNTLKDKLPEGSVVLDVGCGNGVISRSLGQLGFNVLGIDVSEKAIDKARQLNPYPHVNFKVLSAEQLVAEGKQYDAVICSEVLEHLVHPESLLKTLKQSLSDQGILIVTVPNGNGPRERFVTKPVISLQRKNNFAWKTLQKIKHFLGYKGTTVQSDASDLTHIQFFTKSTLQQLANNNGFNIIKMAKTNFIEDVFPFSLITKRIYFLQKLDCKVAEWLPYHCTGGFLSIWQKK
;
A
#
# COMPACT_ATOMS: atom_id res chain seq x y z
N MET A 1 9.42 -0.77 -16.47
CA MET A 1 8.90 -0.37 -15.16
C MET A 1 7.61 -1.13 -14.91
N GLU A 2 7.47 -1.82 -13.78
CA GLU A 2 6.29 -2.67 -13.51
C GLU A 2 5.05 -1.84 -13.11
N PHE A 3 5.23 -0.61 -12.68
CA PHE A 3 4.13 0.29 -12.34
C PHE A 3 3.73 1.21 -13.48
N ASN A 4 2.42 1.31 -13.70
CA ASN A 4 1.84 2.17 -14.74
C ASN A 4 1.38 3.55 -14.21
N ARG A 5 1.35 3.75 -12.88
CA ARG A 5 0.94 4.99 -12.24
C ARG A 5 2.10 5.66 -11.52
N PHE A 6 2.16 6.99 -11.61
CA PHE A 6 3.21 7.74 -10.94
C PHE A 6 3.04 7.72 -9.40
N SER A 7 1.80 7.64 -8.90
CA SER A 7 1.54 7.46 -7.46
C SER A 7 2.15 6.17 -6.90
N ASP A 8 2.09 5.07 -7.65
CA ASP A 8 2.73 3.80 -7.25
C ASP A 8 4.26 3.89 -7.30
N ILE A 9 4.80 4.57 -8.33
CA ILE A 9 6.24 4.85 -8.43
C ILE A 9 6.69 5.74 -7.27
N LYS A 10 5.92 6.77 -6.92
CA LYS A 10 6.20 7.66 -5.78
C LYS A 10 6.22 6.89 -4.47
N ARG A 11 5.28 5.96 -4.27
CA ARG A 11 5.24 5.06 -3.11
C ARG A 11 6.47 4.16 -3.06
N LEU A 12 6.81 3.50 -4.16
CA LEU A 12 8.02 2.69 -4.26
C LEU A 12 9.27 3.51 -3.93
N ASN A 13 9.42 4.68 -4.54
CA ASN A 13 10.56 5.57 -4.28
C ASN A 13 10.62 6.03 -2.82
N PHE A 14 9.47 6.30 -2.18
CA PHE A 14 9.42 6.64 -0.76
C PHE A 14 9.97 5.51 0.09
N ILE A 15 9.56 4.26 -0.18
CA ILE A 15 9.99 3.07 0.55
C ILE A 15 11.49 2.84 0.32
N THR A 16 11.92 2.74 -0.93
CA THR A 16 13.32 2.42 -1.29
C THR A 16 14.30 3.49 -0.82
N ASN A 17 13.99 4.78 -1.00
CA ASN A 17 14.84 5.86 -0.53
C ASN A 17 14.91 5.91 0.99
N THR A 18 13.77 5.68 1.69
CA THR A 18 13.75 5.64 3.16
C THR A 18 14.68 4.55 3.69
N LEU A 19 14.63 3.34 3.11
CA LEU A 19 15.48 2.25 3.57
C LEU A 19 16.95 2.50 3.22
N LYS A 20 17.24 2.99 2.00
CA LYS A 20 18.60 3.34 1.59
C LYS A 20 19.23 4.41 2.48
N ASP A 21 18.43 5.40 2.91
CA ASP A 21 18.93 6.51 3.75
C ASP A 21 19.11 6.10 5.21
N LYS A 22 18.39 5.09 5.69
CA LYS A 22 18.35 4.76 7.12
C LYS A 22 19.06 3.46 7.50
N LEU A 23 19.23 2.55 6.56
CA LEU A 23 19.76 1.20 6.82
C LEU A 23 20.96 0.90 5.91
N PRO A 24 21.96 0.18 6.43
CA PRO A 24 23.06 -0.31 5.62
C PRO A 24 22.60 -1.41 4.64
N GLU A 25 23.35 -1.59 3.57
CA GLU A 25 23.20 -2.74 2.67
C GLU A 25 23.33 -4.06 3.45
N GLY A 26 22.57 -5.07 3.06
CA GLY A 26 22.51 -6.35 3.77
C GLY A 26 21.53 -6.40 4.94
N SER A 27 20.92 -5.26 5.34
CA SER A 27 19.87 -5.25 6.37
C SER A 27 18.70 -6.15 6.00
N VAL A 28 18.04 -6.71 7.02
CA VAL A 28 16.95 -7.68 6.87
C VAL A 28 15.61 -6.98 6.87
N VAL A 29 14.85 -7.14 5.79
CA VAL A 29 13.57 -6.45 5.57
C VAL A 29 12.44 -7.47 5.43
N LEU A 30 11.31 -7.21 6.09
CA LEU A 30 10.06 -7.93 5.92
C LEU A 30 9.08 -7.08 5.08
N ASP A 31 8.53 -7.67 4.02
CA ASP A 31 7.48 -7.06 3.19
C ASP A 31 6.17 -7.84 3.38
N VAL A 32 5.23 -7.26 4.13
CA VAL A 32 3.95 -7.88 4.50
C VAL A 32 2.87 -7.50 3.49
N GLY A 33 2.17 -8.49 2.95
CA GLY A 33 1.26 -8.30 1.83
C GLY A 33 2.01 -7.95 0.56
N CYS A 34 3.12 -8.64 0.29
CA CYS A 34 4.06 -8.31 -0.79
C CYS A 34 3.46 -8.46 -2.20
N GLY A 35 2.30 -9.11 -2.34
CA GLY A 35 1.68 -9.40 -3.62
C GLY A 35 2.63 -10.14 -4.57
N ASN A 36 2.78 -9.64 -5.80
CA ASN A 36 3.71 -10.19 -6.79
C ASN A 36 5.19 -9.79 -6.57
N GLY A 37 5.52 -9.19 -5.43
CA GLY A 37 6.90 -8.95 -4.97
C GLY A 37 7.62 -7.76 -5.61
N VAL A 38 6.92 -6.79 -6.20
CA VAL A 38 7.57 -5.63 -6.85
C VAL A 38 8.43 -4.83 -5.87
N ILE A 39 7.91 -4.52 -4.68
CA ILE A 39 8.65 -3.78 -3.62
C ILE A 39 9.84 -4.64 -3.16
N SER A 40 9.58 -5.90 -2.81
CA SER A 40 10.62 -6.84 -2.35
C SER A 40 11.78 -6.95 -3.34
N ARG A 41 11.50 -7.13 -4.65
CA ARG A 41 12.55 -7.20 -5.69
C ARG A 41 13.29 -5.88 -5.85
N SER A 42 12.60 -4.74 -5.76
CA SER A 42 13.25 -3.43 -5.83
C SER A 42 14.21 -3.20 -4.67
N LEU A 43 13.90 -3.73 -3.50
CA LEU A 43 14.80 -3.72 -2.34
C LEU A 43 15.95 -4.71 -2.50
N GLY A 44 15.70 -5.88 -3.07
CA GLY A 44 16.76 -6.82 -3.44
C GLY A 44 17.77 -6.21 -4.42
N GLN A 45 17.32 -5.41 -5.39
CA GLN A 45 18.21 -4.66 -6.28
C GLN A 45 19.12 -3.68 -5.54
N LEU A 46 18.71 -3.20 -4.37
CA LEU A 46 19.47 -2.31 -3.49
C LEU A 46 20.35 -3.07 -2.46
N GLY A 47 20.44 -4.41 -2.55
CA GLY A 47 21.27 -5.21 -1.67
C GLY A 47 20.65 -5.60 -0.34
N PHE A 48 19.35 -5.35 -0.10
CA PHE A 48 18.66 -5.76 1.13
C PHE A 48 18.30 -7.26 1.10
N ASN A 49 18.42 -7.94 2.24
CA ASN A 49 17.89 -9.29 2.43
C ASN A 49 16.39 -9.20 2.71
N VAL A 50 15.55 -9.69 1.79
CA VAL A 50 14.10 -9.47 1.89
C VAL A 50 13.35 -10.79 2.06
N LEU A 51 12.42 -10.80 3.01
CA LEU A 51 11.35 -11.79 3.07
C LEU A 51 10.03 -11.13 2.72
N GLY A 52 9.46 -11.48 1.56
CA GLY A 52 8.10 -11.11 1.19
C GLY A 52 7.10 -12.19 1.64
N ILE A 53 6.04 -11.78 2.32
CA ILE A 53 4.96 -12.67 2.72
C ILE A 53 3.62 -12.18 2.19
N ASP A 54 2.79 -13.11 1.76
CA ASP A 54 1.40 -12.86 1.35
C ASP A 54 0.56 -14.11 1.63
N VAL A 55 -0.73 -13.95 1.86
CA VAL A 55 -1.66 -15.07 2.05
C VAL A 55 -2.10 -15.70 0.73
N SER A 56 -1.89 -15.01 -0.39
CA SER A 56 -2.22 -15.47 -1.73
C SER A 56 -1.09 -16.31 -2.32
N GLU A 57 -1.32 -17.62 -2.43
CA GLU A 57 -0.40 -18.56 -3.09
C GLU A 57 -0.08 -18.12 -4.53
N LYS A 58 -1.11 -17.73 -5.28
CA LYS A 58 -0.96 -17.26 -6.66
C LYS A 58 -0.03 -16.02 -6.77
N ALA A 59 -0.14 -15.08 -5.82
CA ALA A 59 0.71 -13.91 -5.79
C ALA A 59 2.16 -14.29 -5.47
N ILE A 60 2.37 -15.17 -4.50
CA ILE A 60 3.69 -15.66 -4.11
C ILE A 60 4.36 -16.46 -5.25
N ASP A 61 3.63 -17.31 -5.95
CA ASP A 61 4.18 -18.05 -7.10
C ASP A 61 4.65 -17.11 -8.19
N LYS A 62 3.85 -16.07 -8.48
CA LYS A 62 4.26 -15.04 -9.43
C LYS A 62 5.48 -14.25 -8.94
N ALA A 63 5.53 -13.91 -7.64
CA ALA A 63 6.67 -13.23 -7.04
C ALA A 63 7.95 -14.04 -7.17
N ARG A 64 7.90 -15.36 -6.91
CA ARG A 64 9.02 -16.29 -7.08
C ARG A 64 9.49 -16.39 -8.53
N GLN A 65 8.55 -16.52 -9.48
CA GLN A 65 8.85 -16.60 -10.92
C GLN A 65 9.56 -15.35 -11.45
N LEU A 66 9.19 -14.17 -10.92
CA LEU A 66 9.75 -12.89 -11.35
C LEU A 66 11.01 -12.47 -10.60
N ASN A 67 11.43 -13.24 -9.59
CA ASN A 67 12.53 -12.87 -8.71
C ASN A 67 13.91 -13.30 -9.26
N PRO A 68 14.82 -12.36 -9.59
CA PRO A 68 16.17 -12.67 -10.02
C PRO A 68 17.20 -12.65 -8.87
N TYR A 69 16.78 -12.30 -7.62
CA TYR A 69 17.70 -12.07 -6.51
C TYR A 69 17.69 -13.22 -5.51
N PRO A 70 18.82 -13.93 -5.27
CA PRO A 70 18.86 -15.07 -4.36
C PRO A 70 18.64 -14.70 -2.87
N HIS A 71 18.87 -13.45 -2.51
CA HIS A 71 18.68 -12.92 -1.15
C HIS A 71 17.27 -12.34 -0.92
N VAL A 72 16.37 -12.46 -1.90
CA VAL A 72 14.94 -12.14 -1.78
C VAL A 72 14.16 -13.44 -1.77
N ASN A 73 13.41 -13.68 -0.72
CA ASN A 73 12.62 -14.89 -0.53
C ASN A 73 11.13 -14.56 -0.41
N PHE A 74 10.27 -15.49 -0.83
CA PHE A 74 8.82 -15.33 -0.76
C PHE A 74 8.16 -16.54 -0.12
N LYS A 75 7.27 -16.30 0.86
CA LYS A 75 6.51 -17.35 1.55
C LYS A 75 5.01 -17.06 1.53
N VAL A 76 4.20 -18.10 1.33
CA VAL A 76 2.76 -18.04 1.62
C VAL A 76 2.63 -18.13 3.14
N LEU A 77 2.35 -17.02 3.78
CA LEU A 77 2.35 -16.91 5.23
C LEU A 77 1.51 -15.71 5.67
N SER A 78 0.74 -15.85 6.76
CA SER A 78 0.19 -14.69 7.44
C SER A 78 1.21 -14.08 8.40
N ALA A 79 1.03 -12.80 8.72
CA ALA A 79 1.94 -12.14 9.67
C ALA A 79 1.88 -12.76 11.06
N GLU A 80 0.71 -13.29 11.48
CA GLU A 80 0.54 -13.95 12.76
C GLU A 80 1.39 -15.23 12.89
N GLN A 81 1.51 -15.99 11.79
CA GLN A 81 2.34 -17.19 11.74
C GLN A 81 3.85 -16.86 11.82
N LEU A 82 4.23 -15.66 11.35
CA LEU A 82 5.63 -15.23 11.35
C LEU A 82 6.21 -15.04 12.75
N VAL A 83 5.39 -14.59 13.72
CA VAL A 83 5.85 -14.36 15.12
C VAL A 83 6.38 -15.65 15.75
N ALA A 84 5.82 -16.79 15.38
CA ALA A 84 6.28 -18.09 15.89
C ALA A 84 7.73 -18.42 15.49
N GLU A 85 8.27 -17.78 14.42
CA GLU A 85 9.66 -17.95 13.99
C GLU A 85 10.65 -17.13 14.87
N GLY A 86 10.20 -16.19 15.72
CA GLY A 86 11.04 -15.39 16.63
C GLY A 86 12.04 -14.46 15.93
N LYS A 87 11.89 -14.25 14.62
CA LYS A 87 12.81 -13.49 13.79
C LYS A 87 12.54 -12.00 13.88
N GLN A 88 13.60 -11.20 14.00
CA GLN A 88 13.51 -9.73 13.99
C GLN A 88 14.06 -9.15 12.68
N TYR A 89 13.49 -8.02 12.29
CA TYR A 89 13.78 -7.30 11.05
C TYR A 89 14.20 -5.86 11.34
N ASP A 90 15.16 -5.35 10.56
CA ASP A 90 15.61 -3.96 10.64
C ASP A 90 14.58 -3.00 10.07
N ALA A 91 13.78 -3.47 9.11
CA ALA A 91 12.60 -2.77 8.64
C ALA A 91 11.45 -3.73 8.35
N VAL A 92 10.24 -3.24 8.56
CA VAL A 92 9.01 -3.91 8.13
C VAL A 92 8.24 -2.97 7.22
N ILE A 93 7.76 -3.49 6.09
CA ILE A 93 6.89 -2.78 5.15
C ILE A 93 5.49 -3.35 5.27
N CYS A 94 4.51 -2.47 5.42
CA CYS A 94 3.08 -2.77 5.40
C CYS A 94 2.41 -1.78 4.45
N SER A 95 2.42 -2.11 3.16
CA SER A 95 2.01 -1.19 2.09
C SER A 95 0.68 -1.61 1.50
N GLU A 96 -0.36 -0.78 1.69
CA GLU A 96 -1.73 -1.02 1.21
C GLU A 96 -2.31 -2.35 1.74
N VAL A 97 -2.17 -2.59 3.06
CA VAL A 97 -2.66 -3.79 3.74
C VAL A 97 -3.67 -3.46 4.83
N LEU A 98 -3.41 -2.46 5.66
CA LEU A 98 -4.22 -2.17 6.85
C LEU A 98 -5.67 -1.85 6.54
N GLU A 99 -5.95 -1.24 5.38
CA GLU A 99 -7.30 -0.88 4.94
C GLU A 99 -8.20 -2.09 4.63
N HIS A 100 -7.60 -3.26 4.43
CA HIS A 100 -8.32 -4.51 4.15
C HIS A 100 -8.61 -5.35 5.38
N LEU A 101 -8.09 -4.96 6.55
CA LEU A 101 -8.22 -5.73 7.79
C LEU A 101 -9.40 -5.24 8.63
N VAL A 102 -10.12 -6.18 9.22
CA VAL A 102 -11.17 -5.89 10.23
C VAL A 102 -10.52 -5.38 11.52
N HIS A 103 -9.40 -5.97 11.92
CA HIS A 103 -8.65 -5.68 13.14
C HIS A 103 -7.18 -5.34 12.82
N PRO A 104 -6.88 -4.13 12.28
CA PRO A 104 -5.51 -3.73 11.93
C PRO A 104 -4.56 -3.65 13.14
N GLU A 105 -5.10 -3.45 14.36
CA GLU A 105 -4.35 -3.46 15.60
C GLU A 105 -3.69 -4.82 15.89
N SER A 106 -4.32 -5.92 15.52
CA SER A 106 -3.75 -7.27 15.68
C SER A 106 -2.50 -7.44 14.83
N LEU A 107 -2.56 -7.03 13.56
CA LEU A 107 -1.39 -7.02 12.68
C LEU A 107 -0.30 -6.12 13.25
N LEU A 108 -0.61 -4.89 13.68
CA LEU A 108 0.39 -3.95 14.21
C LEU A 108 1.10 -4.50 15.45
N LYS A 109 0.41 -5.22 16.33
CA LYS A 109 1.03 -5.91 17.47
C LYS A 109 2.05 -6.95 17.00
N THR A 110 1.70 -7.74 16.01
CA THR A 110 2.57 -8.72 15.36
C THR A 110 3.80 -8.05 14.73
N LEU A 111 3.60 -6.99 13.95
CA LEU A 111 4.70 -6.26 13.31
C LEU A 111 5.64 -5.62 14.34
N LYS A 112 5.09 -5.13 15.48
CA LYS A 112 5.91 -4.59 16.57
C LYS A 112 6.83 -5.64 17.18
N GLN A 113 6.37 -6.88 17.33
CA GLN A 113 7.17 -8.00 17.84
C GLN A 113 8.25 -8.42 16.84
N SER A 114 7.96 -8.37 15.54
CA SER A 114 8.89 -8.75 14.47
C SER A 114 9.92 -7.66 14.15
N LEU A 115 9.77 -6.44 14.66
CA LEU A 115 10.66 -5.32 14.40
C LEU A 115 11.77 -5.28 15.44
N SER A 116 13.03 -5.09 15.03
CA SER A 116 14.15 -4.85 15.95
C SER A 116 13.94 -3.55 16.76
N ASP A 117 14.69 -3.33 17.84
CA ASP A 117 14.47 -2.19 18.73
C ASP A 117 14.69 -0.85 18.03
N GLN A 118 15.67 -0.76 17.13
CA GLN A 118 15.94 0.41 16.31
C GLN A 118 15.29 0.35 14.94
N GLY A 119 14.48 -0.68 14.68
CA GLY A 119 13.84 -0.94 13.40
C GLY A 119 12.78 0.09 13.06
N ILE A 120 12.48 0.19 11.77
CA ILE A 120 11.46 1.09 11.24
C ILE A 120 10.32 0.32 10.58
N LEU A 121 9.10 0.77 10.83
CA LEU A 121 7.92 0.29 10.13
C LEU A 121 7.48 1.34 9.09
N ILE A 122 7.38 0.93 7.83
CA ILE A 122 6.85 1.79 6.76
C ILE A 122 5.41 1.35 6.48
N VAL A 123 4.49 2.29 6.67
CA VAL A 123 3.06 2.06 6.43
C VAL A 123 2.59 2.98 5.32
N THR A 124 1.89 2.42 4.33
CA THR A 124 1.14 3.18 3.33
C THR A 124 -0.31 2.75 3.33
N VAL A 125 -1.21 3.73 3.24
CA VAL A 125 -2.66 3.48 3.19
C VAL A 125 -3.36 4.55 2.35
N PRO A 126 -4.50 4.23 1.71
CA PRO A 126 -5.38 5.23 1.09
C PRO A 126 -5.92 6.21 2.13
N ASN A 127 -6.15 7.45 1.70
CA ASN A 127 -6.81 8.45 2.54
C ASN A 127 -8.33 8.30 2.46
N GLY A 128 -8.95 7.82 3.53
CA GLY A 128 -10.40 7.61 3.63
C GLY A 128 -11.26 8.85 3.48
N ASN A 129 -10.67 10.05 3.54
CA ASN A 129 -11.31 11.33 3.22
C ASN A 129 -10.75 11.97 1.94
N GLY A 130 -9.88 11.27 1.24
CA GLY A 130 -9.32 11.74 -0.03
C GLY A 130 -10.37 11.89 -1.14
N PRO A 131 -10.03 12.62 -2.21
CA PRO A 131 -10.95 12.88 -3.32
C PRO A 131 -11.54 11.60 -3.92
N ARG A 132 -10.73 10.57 -4.15
CA ARG A 132 -11.21 9.29 -4.68
C ARG A 132 -12.25 8.64 -3.78
N GLU A 133 -11.95 8.54 -2.48
CA GLU A 133 -12.85 7.90 -1.52
C GLU A 133 -14.16 8.69 -1.39
N ARG A 134 -14.08 10.02 -1.40
CA ARG A 134 -15.25 10.90 -1.25
C ARG A 134 -16.12 10.94 -2.49
N PHE A 135 -15.52 11.02 -3.70
CA PHE A 135 -16.27 11.24 -4.95
C PHE A 135 -16.50 9.98 -5.76
N VAL A 136 -15.77 8.89 -5.50
CA VAL A 136 -15.87 7.63 -6.25
C VAL A 136 -16.28 6.47 -5.34
N THR A 137 -15.46 6.12 -4.34
CA THR A 137 -15.64 4.87 -3.59
C THR A 137 -16.90 4.90 -2.73
N LYS A 138 -17.08 5.91 -1.88
CA LYS A 138 -18.27 6.01 -1.00
C LYS A 138 -19.59 6.07 -1.77
N PRO A 139 -19.74 6.90 -2.83
CA PRO A 139 -20.93 6.88 -3.66
C PRO A 139 -21.19 5.53 -4.33
N VAL A 140 -20.15 4.87 -4.87
CA VAL A 140 -20.26 3.54 -5.50
C VAL A 140 -20.74 2.49 -4.51
N ILE A 141 -20.13 2.41 -3.31
CA ILE A 141 -20.56 1.49 -2.25
C ILE A 141 -22.01 1.76 -1.82
N SER A 142 -22.40 3.04 -1.70
CA SER A 142 -23.78 3.40 -1.36
C SER A 142 -24.78 2.94 -2.43
N LEU A 143 -24.45 3.09 -3.71
CA LEU A 143 -25.27 2.61 -4.82
C LEU A 143 -25.33 1.08 -4.87
N GLN A 144 -24.21 0.41 -4.62
CA GLN A 144 -24.12 -1.05 -4.56
C GLN A 144 -25.02 -1.64 -3.47
N ARG A 145 -24.97 -1.05 -2.27
CA ARG A 145 -25.83 -1.47 -1.13
C ARG A 145 -27.33 -1.32 -1.43
N LYS A 146 -27.70 -0.33 -2.23
CA LYS A 146 -29.10 -0.09 -2.61
C LYS A 146 -29.58 -1.04 -3.72
N ASN A 147 -28.67 -1.77 -4.39
CA ASN A 147 -28.93 -2.74 -5.48
C ASN A 147 -30.02 -2.27 -6.48
N ASN A 148 -30.02 -0.99 -6.83
CA ASN A 148 -31.02 -0.37 -7.67
C ASN A 148 -30.60 -0.31 -9.16
N PHE A 149 -31.50 0.15 -10.01
CA PHE A 149 -31.27 0.31 -11.44
C PHE A 149 -29.99 1.12 -11.76
N ALA A 150 -29.69 2.14 -10.95
CA ALA A 150 -28.48 2.97 -11.11
C ALA A 150 -27.19 2.19 -10.95
N TRP A 151 -27.15 1.20 -10.03
CA TRP A 151 -25.99 0.29 -9.88
C TRP A 151 -25.78 -0.57 -11.13
N LYS A 152 -26.85 -1.17 -11.66
CA LYS A 152 -26.76 -1.99 -12.87
C LYS A 152 -26.33 -1.20 -14.10
N THR A 153 -26.79 0.04 -14.23
CA THR A 153 -26.37 0.95 -15.29
C THR A 153 -24.90 1.35 -15.15
N LEU A 154 -24.44 1.65 -13.92
CA LEU A 154 -23.04 1.97 -13.65
C LEU A 154 -22.11 0.79 -13.98
N GLN A 155 -22.49 -0.45 -13.68
CA GLN A 155 -21.72 -1.64 -14.05
C GLN A 155 -21.60 -1.79 -15.59
N LYS A 156 -22.67 -1.58 -16.33
CA LYS A 156 -22.65 -1.61 -17.81
C LYS A 156 -21.70 -0.55 -18.36
N ILE A 157 -21.74 0.67 -17.83
CA ILE A 157 -20.85 1.77 -18.23
C ILE A 157 -19.38 1.42 -17.91
N LYS A 158 -19.09 0.88 -16.71
CA LYS A 158 -17.74 0.44 -16.33
C LYS A 158 -17.21 -0.63 -17.27
N HIS A 159 -18.02 -1.62 -17.61
CA HIS A 159 -17.64 -2.69 -18.54
C HIS A 159 -17.37 -2.14 -19.96
N PHE A 160 -18.23 -1.23 -20.45
CA PHE A 160 -18.04 -0.57 -21.75
C PHE A 160 -16.77 0.29 -21.81
N LEU A 161 -16.39 0.94 -20.70
CA LEU A 161 -15.17 1.73 -20.59
C LEU A 161 -13.90 0.88 -20.34
N GLY A 162 -14.02 -0.46 -20.36
CA GLY A 162 -12.87 -1.37 -20.18
C GLY A 162 -12.26 -1.39 -18.78
N TYR A 163 -13.02 -1.01 -17.77
CA TYR A 163 -12.58 -1.05 -16.38
C TYR A 163 -12.46 -2.52 -15.92
N LYS A 164 -11.24 -3.04 -15.88
CA LYS A 164 -10.90 -4.30 -15.20
C LYS A 164 -10.58 -3.95 -13.75
N GLY A 165 -11.28 -4.57 -12.80
CA GLY A 165 -11.17 -4.28 -11.35
C GLY A 165 -9.87 -4.72 -10.68
N THR A 166 -8.86 -5.15 -11.45
CA THR A 166 -7.59 -5.68 -10.94
C THR A 166 -6.49 -4.60 -10.87
N THR A 167 -5.67 -4.62 -9.83
CA THR A 167 -4.46 -3.80 -9.70
C THR A 167 -3.23 -4.58 -10.17
N VAL A 168 -2.12 -3.89 -10.47
CA VAL A 168 -0.85 -4.53 -10.92
C VAL A 168 -0.25 -5.42 -9.82
N GLN A 169 -0.51 -5.15 -8.54
CA GLN A 169 0.03 -5.88 -7.41
C GLN A 169 -0.86 -7.03 -6.90
N SER A 170 -2.16 -6.99 -7.20
CA SER A 170 -3.11 -7.98 -6.69
C SER A 170 -4.07 -8.41 -7.80
N ASP A 171 -4.12 -9.69 -8.06
CA ASP A 171 -5.15 -10.33 -8.93
C ASP A 171 -6.48 -10.52 -8.21
N ALA A 172 -6.59 -10.11 -6.93
CA ALA A 172 -7.81 -10.19 -6.14
C ALA A 172 -8.79 -9.09 -6.58
N SER A 173 -9.81 -9.49 -7.32
CA SER A 173 -10.89 -8.61 -7.81
C SER A 173 -11.80 -8.06 -6.69
N ASP A 174 -11.69 -8.58 -5.47
CA ASP A 174 -12.63 -8.35 -4.36
C ASP A 174 -12.03 -7.78 -3.07
N LEU A 175 -10.80 -7.24 -3.09
CA LEU A 175 -10.25 -6.52 -1.93
C LEU A 175 -10.98 -5.19 -1.77
N THR A 176 -12.10 -5.22 -1.05
CA THR A 176 -12.83 -4.01 -0.64
C THR A 176 -12.10 -3.35 0.52
N HIS A 177 -11.97 -2.02 0.48
CA HIS A 177 -11.50 -1.28 1.64
C HIS A 177 -12.53 -1.39 2.76
N ILE A 178 -12.13 -1.94 3.90
CA ILE A 178 -12.94 -2.06 5.13
C ILE A 178 -12.68 -0.84 6.02
N GLN A 179 -11.40 -0.41 6.09
CA GLN A 179 -10.98 0.74 6.87
C GLN A 179 -10.76 1.97 5.98
N PHE A 180 -11.15 3.13 6.49
CA PHE A 180 -10.99 4.43 5.85
C PHE A 180 -10.16 5.35 6.74
N PHE A 181 -8.85 5.25 6.62
CA PHE A 181 -7.93 6.01 7.46
C PHE A 181 -7.91 7.49 7.10
N THR A 182 -8.00 8.34 8.10
CA THR A 182 -7.64 9.75 8.02
C THR A 182 -6.27 9.96 8.68
N LYS A 183 -5.67 11.14 8.52
CA LYS A 183 -4.41 11.45 9.23
C LYS A 183 -4.54 11.23 10.74
N SER A 184 -5.64 11.71 11.34
CA SER A 184 -5.88 11.59 12.80
C SER A 184 -6.11 10.16 13.24
N THR A 185 -6.94 9.38 12.52
CA THR A 185 -7.20 7.99 12.90
C THR A 185 -5.98 7.10 12.69
N LEU A 186 -5.15 7.37 11.67
CA LEU A 186 -3.88 6.67 11.48
C LEU A 186 -2.88 6.98 12.60
N GLN A 187 -2.80 8.24 13.04
CA GLN A 187 -1.97 8.63 14.19
C GLN A 187 -2.45 7.99 15.50
N GLN A 188 -3.76 7.95 15.75
CA GLN A 188 -4.34 7.27 16.90
C GLN A 188 -4.04 5.77 16.87
N LEU A 189 -4.22 5.12 15.72
CA LEU A 189 -3.90 3.70 15.55
C LEU A 189 -2.43 3.41 15.86
N ALA A 190 -1.51 4.21 15.33
CA ALA A 190 -0.08 4.08 15.62
C ALA A 190 0.21 4.23 17.12
N ASN A 191 -0.30 5.32 17.71
CA ASN A 191 -0.06 5.64 19.11
C ASN A 191 -0.59 4.56 20.08
N ASN A 192 -1.79 4.05 19.83
CA ASN A 192 -2.43 3.02 20.65
C ASN A 192 -1.72 1.68 20.56
N ASN A 193 -0.99 1.42 19.45
CA ASN A 193 -0.21 0.19 19.27
C ASN A 193 1.29 0.36 19.58
N GLY A 194 1.66 1.45 20.24
CA GLY A 194 3.02 1.67 20.72
C GLY A 194 4.01 2.06 19.63
N PHE A 195 3.55 2.82 18.65
CA PHE A 195 4.36 3.44 17.61
C PHE A 195 4.25 4.96 17.61
N ASN A 196 5.30 5.64 17.17
CA ASN A 196 5.29 7.06 16.82
C ASN A 196 5.46 7.20 15.30
N ILE A 197 4.62 8.02 14.66
CA ILE A 197 4.82 8.38 13.25
C ILE A 197 5.85 9.51 13.20
N ILE A 198 7.05 9.22 12.70
CA ILE A 198 8.17 10.17 12.65
C ILE A 198 8.23 10.95 11.34
N LYS A 199 7.64 10.41 10.26
CA LYS A 199 7.53 11.09 8.97
C LYS A 199 6.23 10.70 8.30
N MET A 200 5.59 11.67 7.65
CA MET A 200 4.40 11.44 6.83
C MET A 200 4.52 12.22 5.53
N ALA A 201 4.20 11.58 4.42
CA ALA A 201 4.15 12.16 3.09
C ALA A 201 2.81 11.83 2.42
N LYS A 202 2.56 12.40 1.27
CA LYS A 202 1.31 12.33 0.51
C LYS A 202 1.55 11.62 -0.82
N THR A 203 0.54 10.94 -1.36
CA THR A 203 0.63 10.32 -2.68
C THR A 203 0.25 11.29 -3.80
N ASN A 204 -0.96 11.23 -4.28
CA ASN A 204 -1.55 11.97 -5.41
C ASN A 204 -2.72 12.85 -4.95
N PHE A 205 -3.31 13.63 -5.86
CA PHE A 205 -4.49 14.46 -5.59
C PHE A 205 -5.74 13.84 -6.24
N ILE A 206 -5.94 14.04 -7.53
CA ILE A 206 -7.17 13.66 -8.26
C ILE A 206 -6.93 12.66 -9.40
N GLU A 207 -5.72 12.16 -9.60
CA GLU A 207 -5.40 11.28 -10.74
C GLU A 207 -6.32 10.06 -10.82
N ASP A 208 -6.84 9.59 -9.66
CA ASP A 208 -7.74 8.44 -9.55
C ASP A 208 -9.23 8.81 -9.54
N VAL A 209 -9.58 10.10 -9.64
CA VAL A 209 -10.96 10.60 -9.60
C VAL A 209 -11.53 10.67 -11.00
N PHE A 210 -12.69 10.00 -11.22
CA PHE A 210 -13.44 10.15 -12.48
C PHE A 210 -14.08 11.57 -12.56
N PRO A 211 -14.09 12.25 -13.72
CA PRO A 211 -13.59 11.81 -15.04
C PRO A 211 -12.10 12.09 -15.29
N PHE A 212 -11.39 12.78 -14.41
CA PHE A 212 -9.97 13.14 -14.57
C PHE A 212 -9.08 11.93 -14.82
N SER A 213 -9.39 10.80 -14.17
CA SER A 213 -8.66 9.54 -14.33
C SER A 213 -8.63 8.99 -15.76
N LEU A 214 -9.55 9.40 -16.63
CA LEU A 214 -9.56 9.00 -18.06
C LEU A 214 -8.41 9.64 -18.83
N ILE A 215 -8.02 10.84 -18.44
CA ILE A 215 -6.97 11.64 -19.09
C ILE A 215 -5.63 11.37 -18.38
N THR A 216 -5.61 11.49 -17.06
CA THR A 216 -4.38 11.37 -16.26
C THR A 216 -3.72 10.01 -16.43
N LYS A 217 -4.48 8.90 -16.47
CA LYS A 217 -3.94 7.55 -16.68
C LYS A 217 -3.19 7.36 -18.00
N ARG A 218 -3.44 8.21 -19.01
CA ARG A 218 -2.81 8.13 -20.32
C ARG A 218 -1.62 9.07 -20.47
N ILE A 219 -1.48 10.07 -19.61
CA ILE A 219 -0.47 11.13 -19.75
C ILE A 219 0.40 11.16 -18.48
N TYR A 220 1.56 10.54 -18.56
CA TYR A 220 2.52 10.43 -17.45
C TYR A 220 2.90 11.79 -16.83
N PHE A 221 3.04 12.83 -17.65
CA PHE A 221 3.35 14.18 -17.17
C PHE A 221 2.25 14.71 -16.22
N LEU A 222 0.97 14.48 -16.54
CA LEU A 222 -0.15 14.91 -15.70
C LEU A 222 -0.17 14.18 -14.36
N GLN A 223 0.17 12.88 -14.32
CA GLN A 223 0.29 12.12 -13.08
C GLN A 223 1.40 12.69 -12.20
N LYS A 224 2.55 13.02 -12.80
CA LYS A 224 3.67 13.65 -12.09
C LYS A 224 3.29 15.01 -11.53
N LEU A 225 2.58 15.83 -12.31
CA LEU A 225 2.08 17.12 -11.89
C LEU A 225 1.07 16.99 -10.74
N ASP A 226 0.13 16.04 -10.83
CA ASP A 226 -0.87 15.75 -9.80
C ASP A 226 -0.22 15.38 -8.47
N CYS A 227 0.80 14.52 -8.49
CA CYS A 227 1.58 14.17 -7.30
C CYS A 227 2.35 15.37 -6.72
N LYS A 228 2.84 16.28 -7.55
CA LYS A 228 3.49 17.53 -7.12
C LYS A 228 2.48 18.48 -6.45
N VAL A 229 1.32 18.66 -7.06
CA VAL A 229 0.22 19.47 -6.49
C VAL A 229 -0.21 18.91 -5.14
N ALA A 230 -0.31 17.59 -5.00
CA ALA A 230 -0.66 16.93 -3.73
C ALA A 230 0.29 17.31 -2.58
N GLU A 231 1.57 17.60 -2.84
CA GLU A 231 2.53 17.99 -1.79
C GLU A 231 2.17 19.34 -1.14
N TRP A 232 1.56 20.23 -1.88
CA TRP A 232 1.18 21.57 -1.42
C TRP A 232 -0.20 21.58 -0.75
N LEU A 233 -1.06 20.61 -1.07
CA LEU A 233 -2.41 20.54 -0.53
C LEU A 233 -2.44 20.04 0.90
N PRO A 234 -3.47 20.37 1.69
CA PRO A 234 -3.72 19.75 2.98
C PRO A 234 -3.93 18.23 2.85
N TYR A 235 -3.57 17.47 3.90
CA TYR A 235 -3.67 16.00 3.90
C TYR A 235 -5.05 15.46 3.51
N HIS A 236 -6.14 16.14 3.90
CA HIS A 236 -7.51 15.70 3.57
C HIS A 236 -7.86 15.81 2.08
N CYS A 237 -7.04 16.50 1.29
CA CYS A 237 -7.19 16.63 -0.16
C CYS A 237 -6.32 15.65 -0.95
N THR A 238 -5.65 14.69 -0.32
CA THR A 238 -4.71 13.79 -0.99
C THR A 238 -5.21 12.36 -1.03
N GLY A 239 -4.73 11.57 -2.02
CA GLY A 239 -5.21 10.22 -2.27
C GLY A 239 -4.76 9.18 -1.25
N GLY A 240 -3.59 9.37 -0.62
CA GLY A 240 -3.08 8.42 0.36
C GLY A 240 -1.95 8.97 1.22
N PHE A 241 -1.57 8.20 2.22
CA PHE A 241 -0.50 8.49 3.17
C PHE A 241 0.65 7.51 2.99
N LEU A 242 1.88 8.06 3.03
CA LEU A 242 3.13 7.31 3.13
C LEU A 242 3.76 7.71 4.46
N SER A 243 4.06 6.75 5.32
CA SER A 243 4.51 7.08 6.67
C SER A 243 5.59 6.14 7.19
N ILE A 244 6.47 6.70 8.04
CA ILE A 244 7.53 5.97 8.73
C ILE A 244 7.21 6.01 10.23
N TRP A 245 7.20 4.84 10.85
CA TRP A 245 6.88 4.65 12.25
C TRP A 245 8.07 4.04 12.98
N GLN A 246 8.21 4.40 14.26
CA GLN A 246 9.18 3.77 15.19
C GLN A 246 8.47 3.29 16.44
N LYS A 247 9.03 2.26 17.09
CA LYS A 247 8.60 1.83 18.41
C LYS A 247 8.70 3.00 19.41
N LYS A 248 7.74 3.05 20.34
CA LYS A 248 7.82 3.93 21.52
C LYS A 248 8.73 3.31 22.54
#